data_64bec2db96b7a94772fb74f92e394071
#
_entry.id   64bec2db96b7a94772fb74f92e394071
#
_cell.length_a   1.000
_cell.length_b   1.000
_cell.length_c   1.000
_cell.angle_alpha   90.00
_cell.angle_beta   90.00
_cell.angle_gamma   90.00
#
_symmetry.space_group_name_H-M   'P 1'
#
loop_
_entity.id
_entity.type
_entity.pdbx_description
1 polymer ?
#
loop_
_entity_poly.entity_id
_entity_poly.type
_entity_poly.pdbx_seq_one_letter_code
_entity_poly.pdbx_strand_id
1 'polypeptide(L)'
;RDRSPSRGLGDVYKRQYKDFAPGDYTKENYEKIDLHRPYVDDIILVSASGKPMKRETDLIDVWFDSGAMPYAQIHYPFENLKEFDNRQIYPADFIAEGVDQTRGWFFTLHALGTMIFDSVAYKAVVSNGLVLDKNGNKMSKRLGNAVDPFSTIEKYGSDPLRWYMITNASPWDNIKFDIDGIEEVRRKFFGTLYNTYSFFALYANVDGFDYSDPDVEWSKRPEIDRWILSLLNSLVKDVDGYLEAYEPTRAGRAISDFVNDNLSNWYVRLNRRRFWGGGMTEDKLSAYQTLYTCLETVAKLMAPIAPFYADQLFLDLVAVTGRENVESVHLSDFPVYDESKIDKNLEERMQMAQDVSSMVLALRRKVNIKVRQPLHTVMIP
;
A
#
# COMPACT_ATOMS: atom_id res chain seq x y z
N ARG A 1 -2.52 -25.63 -36.89
CA ARG A 1 -3.80 -26.00 -36.27
C ARG A 1 -4.74 -24.86 -36.51
N ASP A 2 -5.87 -25.15 -37.16
CA ASP A 2 -6.83 -24.18 -37.64
C ASP A 2 -7.51 -23.50 -36.40
N ARG A 3 -7.15 -22.25 -36.16
CA ARG A 3 -7.61 -21.44 -35.01
C ARG A 3 -8.90 -20.69 -35.33
N SER A 4 -9.69 -21.15 -36.29
CA SER A 4 -10.94 -20.48 -36.62
C SER A 4 -12.01 -20.80 -35.57
N PRO A 5 -12.44 -19.83 -34.75
CA PRO A 5 -13.49 -20.02 -33.73
C PRO A 5 -14.84 -20.40 -34.38
N SER A 6 -14.99 -20.21 -35.69
CA SER A 6 -16.25 -20.40 -36.40
C SER A 6 -16.60 -21.86 -36.74
N ARG A 7 -15.67 -22.80 -36.60
CA ARG A 7 -15.95 -24.22 -36.95
C ARG A 7 -16.73 -24.99 -35.89
N GLY A 8 -16.93 -24.43 -34.69
CA GLY A 8 -17.73 -25.08 -33.64
C GLY A 8 -19.18 -24.65 -33.52
N LEU A 9 -19.55 -23.56 -34.14
CA LEU A 9 -20.91 -22.98 -34.05
C LEU A 9 -21.67 -23.26 -35.35
N GLY A 10 -22.53 -24.26 -35.32
CA GLY A 10 -23.34 -24.64 -36.49
C GLY A 10 -24.52 -23.71 -36.78
N ASP A 11 -25.50 -24.18 -37.59
CA ASP A 11 -26.66 -23.39 -38.02
C ASP A 11 -27.56 -22.90 -36.87
N VAL A 12 -27.48 -23.54 -35.70
CA VAL A 12 -28.23 -23.09 -34.49
C VAL A 12 -27.72 -21.75 -33.99
N TYR A 13 -26.41 -21.54 -34.00
CA TYR A 13 -25.79 -20.26 -33.72
C TYR A 13 -26.34 -19.13 -34.59
N LYS A 14 -26.44 -19.35 -35.91
CA LYS A 14 -26.98 -18.36 -36.88
C LYS A 14 -28.42 -17.97 -36.62
N ARG A 15 -29.19 -18.81 -35.93
CA ARG A 15 -30.60 -18.54 -35.59
C ARG A 15 -30.76 -17.84 -34.24
N GLN A 16 -29.99 -18.25 -33.24
CA GLN A 16 -30.13 -17.77 -31.86
C GLN A 16 -29.27 -16.52 -31.57
N TYR A 17 -28.11 -16.45 -32.19
CA TYR A 17 -27.12 -15.36 -31.97
C TYR A 17 -26.69 -14.72 -33.28
N LYS A 18 -27.66 -14.41 -34.13
CA LYS A 18 -27.43 -13.86 -35.49
C LYS A 18 -26.62 -12.55 -35.50
N ASP A 19 -26.69 -11.80 -34.40
CA ASP A 19 -26.01 -10.52 -34.25
C ASP A 19 -24.61 -10.64 -33.61
N PHE A 20 -24.25 -11.85 -33.16
CA PHE A 20 -22.92 -12.12 -32.62
C PHE A 20 -21.93 -12.48 -33.76
N ALA A 21 -20.79 -11.81 -33.81
CA ALA A 21 -19.76 -12.02 -34.82
C ALA A 21 -18.61 -12.84 -34.24
N PRO A 22 -18.42 -14.13 -34.63
CA PRO A 22 -17.28 -14.91 -34.18
C PRO A 22 -15.95 -14.30 -34.64
N GLY A 23 -14.99 -14.18 -33.72
CA GLY A 23 -13.68 -13.57 -33.99
C GLY A 23 -13.66 -12.05 -33.79
N ASP A 24 -14.78 -11.44 -33.42
CA ASP A 24 -14.85 -10.08 -32.95
C ASP A 24 -14.85 -10.08 -31.41
N TYR A 25 -13.74 -9.66 -30.80
CA TYR A 25 -13.50 -9.65 -29.35
C TYR A 25 -13.90 -8.33 -28.65
N THR A 26 -14.67 -7.48 -29.34
CA THR A 26 -15.19 -6.24 -28.74
C THR A 26 -16.21 -6.52 -27.65
N LYS A 27 -16.28 -5.66 -26.65
CA LYS A 27 -17.27 -5.75 -25.56
C LYS A 27 -18.69 -5.75 -26.09
N GLU A 28 -18.97 -4.89 -27.06
CA GLU A 28 -20.26 -4.74 -27.71
C GLU A 28 -20.72 -6.04 -28.41
N ASN A 29 -19.78 -6.83 -28.92
CA ASN A 29 -20.09 -8.12 -29.52
C ASN A 29 -20.37 -9.19 -28.47
N TYR A 30 -19.59 -9.19 -27.36
CA TYR A 30 -19.80 -10.16 -26.27
C TYR A 30 -21.09 -9.91 -25.48
N GLU A 31 -21.58 -8.69 -25.39
CA GLU A 31 -22.88 -8.36 -24.76
C GLU A 31 -24.09 -8.94 -25.52
N LYS A 32 -23.90 -9.42 -26.76
CA LYS A 32 -24.96 -10.04 -27.57
C LYS A 32 -25.18 -11.52 -27.26
N ILE A 33 -24.34 -12.14 -26.47
CA ILE A 33 -24.39 -13.54 -26.08
C ILE A 33 -24.28 -13.69 -24.57
N ASP A 34 -25.25 -14.39 -23.97
CA ASP A 34 -25.18 -14.75 -22.54
C ASP A 34 -24.64 -16.18 -22.42
N LEU A 35 -23.48 -16.31 -21.78
CA LEU A 35 -22.80 -17.58 -21.56
C LEU A 35 -23.28 -18.33 -20.31
N HIS A 36 -24.26 -17.79 -19.56
CA HIS A 36 -24.83 -18.44 -18.40
C HIS A 36 -25.90 -19.48 -18.77
N ARG A 37 -26.17 -20.38 -17.86
CA ARG A 37 -27.34 -21.23 -17.93
C ARG A 37 -28.61 -20.42 -17.66
N PRO A 38 -29.74 -20.73 -18.33
CA PRO A 38 -29.95 -21.81 -19.31
C PRO A 38 -29.62 -21.44 -20.77
N TYR A 39 -29.13 -20.24 -21.04
CA TYR A 39 -29.00 -19.69 -22.40
C TYR A 39 -28.08 -20.49 -23.31
N VAL A 40 -26.98 -21.09 -22.73
CA VAL A 40 -26.02 -21.90 -23.49
C VAL A 40 -26.42 -23.36 -23.64
N ASP A 41 -27.47 -23.85 -22.94
CA ASP A 41 -27.78 -25.27 -22.90
C ASP A 41 -28.31 -25.79 -24.27
N ASP A 42 -28.94 -24.92 -25.08
CA ASP A 42 -29.48 -25.25 -26.39
C ASP A 42 -28.49 -25.02 -27.54
N ILE A 43 -27.27 -24.57 -27.27
CA ILE A 43 -26.27 -24.34 -28.30
C ILE A 43 -25.67 -25.70 -28.71
N ILE A 44 -25.78 -26.02 -30.00
CA ILE A 44 -25.16 -27.22 -30.58
C ILE A 44 -23.91 -26.84 -31.32
N LEU A 45 -22.78 -27.33 -30.84
CA LEU A 45 -21.50 -27.20 -31.54
C LEU A 45 -21.31 -28.35 -32.53
N VAL A 46 -20.43 -28.17 -33.49
CA VAL A 46 -20.06 -29.20 -34.46
C VAL A 46 -18.62 -29.63 -34.26
N SER A 47 -18.39 -30.90 -34.03
CA SER A 47 -17.06 -31.49 -33.91
C SER A 47 -16.26 -31.42 -35.21
N ALA A 48 -14.94 -31.62 -35.13
CA ALA A 48 -14.06 -31.71 -36.31
C ALA A 48 -14.49 -32.81 -37.32
N SER A 49 -15.22 -33.84 -36.85
CA SER A 49 -15.77 -34.90 -37.67
C SER A 49 -17.17 -34.59 -38.23
N GLY A 50 -17.72 -33.40 -38.00
CA GLY A 50 -19.04 -32.98 -38.46
C GLY A 50 -20.20 -33.47 -37.59
N LYS A 51 -19.97 -34.11 -36.45
CA LYS A 51 -20.98 -34.60 -35.53
C LYS A 51 -21.46 -33.48 -34.58
N PRO A 52 -22.78 -33.44 -34.25
CA PRO A 52 -23.28 -32.48 -33.28
C PRO A 52 -22.76 -32.80 -31.89
N MET A 53 -22.41 -31.74 -31.16
CA MET A 53 -21.94 -31.80 -29.76
C MET A 53 -22.91 -30.99 -28.91
N LYS A 54 -23.40 -31.60 -27.86
CA LYS A 54 -24.16 -30.92 -26.81
C LYS A 54 -23.28 -30.58 -25.65
N ARG A 55 -23.65 -29.52 -24.93
CA ARG A 55 -22.99 -29.17 -23.67
C ARG A 55 -23.20 -30.29 -22.66
N GLU A 56 -22.13 -30.66 -21.94
CA GLU A 56 -22.25 -31.51 -20.77
C GLU A 56 -22.99 -30.75 -19.64
N THR A 57 -23.81 -31.46 -18.89
CA THR A 57 -24.60 -30.89 -17.80
C THR A 57 -23.78 -30.68 -16.54
N ASP A 58 -22.74 -31.49 -16.38
CA ASP A 58 -21.79 -31.36 -15.28
C ASP A 58 -20.89 -30.15 -15.47
N LEU A 59 -20.58 -29.48 -14.38
CA LEU A 59 -19.63 -28.39 -14.37
C LEU A 59 -18.21 -28.95 -14.14
N ILE A 60 -17.22 -28.35 -14.77
CA ILE A 60 -15.84 -28.51 -14.35
C ILE A 60 -15.74 -27.98 -12.90
N ASP A 61 -14.91 -28.60 -12.09
CA ASP A 61 -14.66 -28.19 -10.72
C ASP A 61 -14.31 -26.69 -10.66
N VAL A 62 -15.04 -25.93 -9.86
CA VAL A 62 -14.79 -24.49 -9.63
C VAL A 62 -13.36 -24.21 -9.20
N TRP A 63 -12.72 -25.17 -8.53
CA TRP A 63 -11.32 -25.07 -8.18
C TRP A 63 -10.37 -25.13 -9.36
N PHE A 64 -10.75 -25.78 -10.46
CA PHE A 64 -10.02 -25.70 -11.72
C PHE A 64 -10.05 -24.28 -12.28
N ASP A 65 -11.23 -23.65 -12.31
CA ASP A 65 -11.37 -22.29 -12.83
C ASP A 65 -10.55 -21.31 -12.01
N SER A 66 -10.65 -21.35 -10.69
CA SER A 66 -9.86 -20.49 -9.80
C SER A 66 -8.35 -20.78 -9.84
N GLY A 67 -7.98 -22.05 -9.95
CA GLY A 67 -6.58 -22.50 -10.04
C GLY A 67 -5.92 -22.21 -11.39
N ALA A 68 -6.73 -21.95 -12.43
CA ALA A 68 -6.26 -21.54 -13.74
C ALA A 68 -5.87 -20.06 -13.83
N MET A 69 -6.20 -19.24 -12.81
CA MET A 69 -6.07 -17.77 -12.82
C MET A 69 -4.72 -17.26 -13.35
N PRO A 70 -3.54 -17.77 -12.94
CA PRO A 70 -2.27 -17.18 -13.37
C PRO A 70 -2.03 -17.19 -14.87
N TYR A 71 -2.64 -18.14 -15.60
CA TYR A 71 -2.51 -18.22 -17.05
C TYR A 71 -3.82 -17.84 -17.77
N ALA A 72 -4.98 -18.00 -17.10
CA ALA A 72 -6.26 -17.61 -17.67
C ALA A 72 -6.41 -16.08 -17.76
N GLN A 73 -5.95 -15.33 -16.75
CA GLN A 73 -6.03 -13.86 -16.75
C GLN A 73 -5.27 -13.19 -17.89
N ILE A 74 -4.22 -13.83 -18.40
CA ILE A 74 -3.43 -13.33 -19.54
C ILE A 74 -3.88 -13.94 -20.86
N HIS A 75 -4.98 -14.66 -20.88
CA HIS A 75 -5.62 -15.32 -22.02
C HIS A 75 -4.69 -16.33 -22.71
N TYR A 76 -3.81 -16.98 -21.95
CA TYR A 76 -2.99 -18.09 -22.49
C TYR A 76 -3.88 -19.29 -22.89
N PRO A 77 -3.64 -20.01 -23.97
CA PRO A 77 -2.54 -19.89 -24.93
C PRO A 77 -2.87 -19.02 -26.15
N PHE A 78 -3.93 -18.23 -26.13
CA PHE A 78 -4.41 -17.46 -27.27
C PHE A 78 -3.68 -16.12 -27.43
N GLU A 79 -3.29 -15.52 -26.32
CA GLU A 79 -2.52 -14.29 -26.23
C GLU A 79 -1.32 -14.49 -25.30
N ASN A 80 -0.33 -13.58 -25.32
CA ASN A 80 0.83 -13.53 -24.43
C ASN A 80 1.66 -14.85 -24.37
N LEU A 81 1.60 -15.65 -25.44
CA LEU A 81 2.25 -16.97 -25.49
C LEU A 81 3.77 -16.88 -25.28
N LYS A 82 4.43 -15.90 -25.90
CA LYS A 82 5.88 -15.72 -25.81
C LYS A 82 6.34 -15.32 -24.43
N GLU A 83 5.64 -14.38 -23.82
CA GLU A 83 5.89 -13.86 -22.48
C GLU A 83 5.70 -14.96 -21.43
N PHE A 84 4.68 -15.80 -21.63
CA PHE A 84 4.42 -16.95 -20.77
C PHE A 84 5.51 -18.04 -20.94
N ASP A 85 5.80 -18.46 -22.14
CA ASP A 85 6.80 -19.51 -22.44
C ASP A 85 8.22 -19.10 -22.02
N ASN A 86 8.53 -17.79 -22.07
CA ASN A 86 9.80 -17.23 -21.61
C ASN A 86 9.83 -16.95 -20.08
N ARG A 87 8.80 -17.37 -19.33
CA ARG A 87 8.71 -17.21 -17.89
C ARG A 87 8.75 -15.75 -17.41
N GLN A 88 8.31 -14.81 -18.22
CA GLN A 88 8.26 -13.38 -17.87
C GLN A 88 7.04 -13.03 -17.02
N ILE A 89 5.90 -13.68 -17.29
CA ILE A 89 4.62 -13.40 -16.65
C ILE A 89 4.03 -14.62 -15.91
N TYR A 90 4.73 -15.74 -15.92
CA TYR A 90 4.38 -16.97 -15.21
C TYR A 90 5.66 -17.66 -14.73
N PRO A 91 5.75 -18.15 -13.47
CA PRO A 91 4.71 -18.14 -12.40
C PRO A 91 4.32 -16.73 -11.95
N ALA A 92 3.16 -16.61 -11.28
CA ALA A 92 2.76 -15.35 -10.65
C ALA A 92 3.82 -14.89 -9.64
N ASP A 93 4.09 -13.60 -9.55
CA ASP A 93 5.12 -13.10 -8.64
C ASP A 93 4.68 -13.23 -7.18
N PHE A 94 3.40 -12.96 -6.90
CA PHE A 94 2.88 -12.90 -5.54
C PHE A 94 1.40 -13.30 -5.47
N ILE A 95 1.01 -14.01 -4.41
CA ILE A 95 -0.37 -14.26 -4.03
C ILE A 95 -0.54 -14.04 -2.52
N ALA A 96 -1.75 -13.64 -2.09
CA ALA A 96 -2.09 -13.48 -0.68
C ALA A 96 -3.56 -13.84 -0.44
N GLU A 97 -3.79 -14.76 0.49
CA GLU A 97 -5.12 -15.17 0.94
C GLU A 97 -5.04 -15.73 2.37
N GLY A 98 -6.19 -16.11 2.94
CA GLY A 98 -6.26 -16.70 4.28
C GLY A 98 -5.56 -18.05 4.40
N VAL A 99 -5.17 -18.40 5.61
CA VAL A 99 -4.48 -19.68 5.93
C VAL A 99 -5.28 -20.93 5.56
N ASP A 100 -6.61 -20.84 5.48
CA ASP A 100 -7.49 -21.93 5.04
C ASP A 100 -7.26 -22.31 3.57
N GLN A 101 -6.71 -21.43 2.75
CA GLN A 101 -6.40 -21.68 1.35
C GLN A 101 -5.21 -22.61 1.11
N THR A 102 -4.50 -23.00 2.15
CA THR A 102 -3.52 -24.09 2.10
C THR A 102 -4.16 -25.43 1.71
N ARG A 103 -5.47 -25.58 1.95
CA ARG A 103 -6.29 -26.72 1.52
C ARG A 103 -7.35 -26.33 0.46
N GLY A 104 -7.15 -25.23 -0.20
CA GLY A 104 -8.05 -24.70 -1.23
C GLY A 104 -7.23 -24.12 -2.38
N TRP A 105 -7.30 -22.82 -2.56
CA TRP A 105 -6.75 -22.13 -3.73
C TRP A 105 -5.23 -22.29 -3.89
N PHE A 106 -4.43 -22.19 -2.83
CA PHE A 106 -2.98 -22.39 -2.93
C PHE A 106 -2.63 -23.78 -3.44
N PHE A 107 -3.33 -24.82 -2.93
CA PHE A 107 -3.14 -26.18 -3.39
C PHE A 107 -3.53 -26.34 -4.85
N THR A 108 -4.69 -25.80 -5.26
CA THR A 108 -5.20 -25.96 -6.63
C THR A 108 -4.31 -25.25 -7.64
N LEU A 109 -3.85 -24.00 -7.34
CA LEU A 109 -2.87 -23.29 -8.16
C LEU A 109 -1.62 -24.14 -8.39
N HIS A 110 -1.07 -24.70 -7.31
CA HIS A 110 0.16 -25.47 -7.37
C HIS A 110 -0.03 -26.81 -8.11
N ALA A 111 -1.14 -27.50 -7.86
CA ALA A 111 -1.46 -28.74 -8.54
C ALA A 111 -1.59 -28.54 -10.05
N LEU A 112 -2.33 -27.54 -10.51
CA LEU A 112 -2.49 -27.23 -11.92
C LEU A 112 -1.19 -26.76 -12.56
N GLY A 113 -0.44 -25.89 -11.89
CA GLY A 113 0.87 -25.44 -12.36
C GLY A 113 1.85 -26.58 -12.58
N THR A 114 1.87 -27.55 -11.65
CA THR A 114 2.74 -28.73 -11.74
C THR A 114 2.26 -29.69 -12.84
N MET A 115 0.97 -30.00 -12.89
CA MET A 115 0.45 -30.99 -13.87
C MET A 115 0.48 -30.50 -15.31
N ILE A 116 0.27 -29.20 -15.55
CA ILE A 116 0.14 -28.65 -16.91
C ILE A 116 1.47 -28.11 -17.42
N PHE A 117 2.25 -27.47 -16.56
CA PHE A 117 3.43 -26.69 -16.93
C PHE A 117 4.75 -27.18 -16.33
N ASP A 118 4.72 -28.25 -15.51
CA ASP A 118 5.87 -28.73 -14.74
C ASP A 118 6.58 -27.59 -14.00
N SER A 119 5.80 -26.76 -13.32
CA SER A 119 6.25 -25.52 -12.68
C SER A 119 5.46 -25.21 -11.43
N VAL A 120 6.06 -24.43 -10.51
CA VAL A 120 5.30 -23.72 -9.48
C VAL A 120 4.34 -22.74 -10.14
N ALA A 121 3.21 -22.45 -9.51
CA ALA A 121 2.25 -21.48 -10.03
C ALA A 121 2.52 -20.05 -9.55
N TYR A 122 3.26 -19.89 -8.44
CA TYR A 122 3.62 -18.61 -7.83
C TYR A 122 5.00 -18.68 -7.18
N LYS A 123 5.67 -17.52 -7.08
CA LYS A 123 7.02 -17.37 -6.50
C LYS A 123 6.96 -17.07 -5.01
N ALA A 124 6.03 -16.19 -4.59
CA ALA A 124 5.85 -15.79 -3.21
C ALA A 124 4.38 -15.88 -2.78
N VAL A 125 4.14 -16.18 -1.51
CA VAL A 125 2.81 -16.26 -0.92
C VAL A 125 2.82 -15.69 0.49
N VAL A 126 1.84 -14.85 0.80
CA VAL A 126 1.49 -14.46 2.16
C VAL A 126 0.21 -15.19 2.57
N SER A 127 0.34 -16.09 3.55
CA SER A 127 -0.78 -16.81 4.13
C SER A 127 -1.31 -16.02 5.32
N ASN A 128 -2.42 -15.28 5.13
CA ASN A 128 -2.94 -14.37 6.13
C ASN A 128 -3.55 -15.12 7.33
N GLY A 129 -3.27 -14.62 8.53
CA GLY A 129 -3.91 -15.05 9.76
C GLY A 129 -5.40 -14.67 9.81
N LEU A 130 -6.08 -15.13 10.86
CA LEU A 130 -7.49 -14.85 11.06
C LEU A 130 -7.71 -13.48 11.70
N VAL A 131 -8.81 -12.82 11.31
CA VAL A 131 -9.33 -11.66 12.02
C VAL A 131 -10.25 -12.14 13.15
N LEU A 132 -9.82 -11.94 14.38
CA LEU A 132 -10.52 -12.32 15.60
C LEU A 132 -11.15 -11.08 16.25
N ASP A 133 -12.13 -11.26 17.12
CA ASP A 133 -12.64 -10.17 17.95
C ASP A 133 -11.56 -9.71 18.97
N LYS A 134 -11.81 -8.62 19.68
CA LYS A 134 -10.87 -8.04 20.67
C LYS A 134 -10.47 -9.05 21.79
N ASN A 135 -11.30 -10.05 22.03
CA ASN A 135 -11.04 -11.09 23.03
C ASN A 135 -10.29 -12.30 22.47
N GLY A 136 -10.06 -12.32 21.14
CA GLY A 136 -9.38 -13.42 20.44
C GLY A 136 -10.32 -14.54 19.99
N ASN A 137 -11.64 -14.32 19.97
CA ASN A 137 -12.60 -15.29 19.48
C ASN A 137 -12.85 -15.11 17.98
N LYS A 138 -13.17 -16.21 17.29
CA LYS A 138 -13.57 -16.15 15.88
C LYS A 138 -14.84 -15.31 15.71
N MET A 139 -14.80 -14.35 14.80
CA MET A 139 -15.97 -13.53 14.46
C MET A 139 -17.03 -14.37 13.75
N SER A 140 -18.29 -14.21 14.12
CA SER A 140 -19.40 -14.76 13.38
C SER A 140 -20.66 -13.90 13.55
N LYS A 141 -21.48 -13.83 12.49
CA LYS A 141 -22.76 -13.14 12.52
C LYS A 141 -23.70 -13.71 13.58
N ARG A 142 -23.63 -15.04 13.82
CA ARG A 142 -24.46 -15.72 14.81
C ARG A 142 -24.14 -15.30 16.25
N LEU A 143 -22.88 -14.99 16.56
CA LEU A 143 -22.44 -14.56 17.88
C LEU A 143 -22.58 -13.04 18.07
N GLY A 144 -22.92 -12.29 17.02
CA GLY A 144 -23.06 -10.83 17.08
C GLY A 144 -21.74 -10.08 17.32
N ASN A 145 -20.59 -10.77 17.18
CA ASN A 145 -19.26 -10.17 17.36
C ASN A 145 -18.56 -9.84 16.04
N ALA A 146 -19.25 -9.98 14.92
CA ALA A 146 -18.74 -9.58 13.61
C ALA A 146 -18.87 -8.07 13.45
N VAL A 147 -17.79 -7.42 13.04
CA VAL A 147 -17.77 -5.99 12.72
C VAL A 147 -18.12 -5.82 11.23
N ASP A 148 -19.06 -4.92 10.95
CA ASP A 148 -19.36 -4.56 9.58
C ASP A 148 -18.29 -3.60 9.02
N PRO A 149 -17.58 -3.99 7.95
CA PRO A 149 -16.51 -3.18 7.39
C PRO A 149 -17.01 -1.85 6.78
N PHE A 150 -18.20 -1.84 6.19
CA PHE A 150 -18.72 -0.65 5.51
C PHE A 150 -19.08 0.45 6.50
N SER A 151 -19.78 0.13 7.58
CA SER A 151 -20.07 1.10 8.65
C SER A 151 -18.81 1.58 9.37
N THR A 152 -17.79 0.72 9.45
CA THR A 152 -16.48 1.09 10.00
C THR A 152 -15.75 2.07 9.07
N ILE A 153 -15.75 1.83 7.77
CA ILE A 153 -15.16 2.73 6.77
C ILE A 153 -15.89 4.08 6.75
N GLU A 154 -17.22 4.07 6.81
CA GLU A 154 -18.02 5.30 6.83
C GLU A 154 -17.68 6.18 8.05
N LYS A 155 -17.48 5.56 9.20
CA LYS A 155 -17.20 6.28 10.45
C LYS A 155 -15.75 6.75 10.61
N TYR A 156 -14.80 5.92 10.23
CA TYR A 156 -13.37 6.14 10.53
C TYR A 156 -12.53 6.47 9.30
N GLY A 157 -13.03 6.18 8.10
CA GLY A 157 -12.29 6.24 6.84
C GLY A 157 -11.63 4.91 6.50
N SER A 158 -11.38 4.69 5.20
CA SER A 158 -10.74 3.47 4.71
C SER A 158 -9.25 3.40 5.09
N ASP A 159 -8.52 4.50 4.99
CA ASP A 159 -7.08 4.50 5.26
C ASP A 159 -6.71 4.23 6.72
N PRO A 160 -7.40 4.79 7.74
CA PRO A 160 -7.17 4.40 9.12
C PRO A 160 -7.43 2.92 9.38
N LEU A 161 -8.47 2.33 8.75
CA LEU A 161 -8.75 0.90 8.86
C LEU A 161 -7.63 0.07 8.21
N ARG A 162 -7.23 0.40 6.97
CA ARG A 162 -6.13 -0.28 6.25
C ARG A 162 -4.82 -0.19 7.04
N TRP A 163 -4.48 1.00 7.53
CA TRP A 163 -3.27 1.22 8.33
C TRP A 163 -3.28 0.40 9.61
N TYR A 164 -4.41 0.39 10.32
CA TYR A 164 -4.58 -0.42 11.52
C TYR A 164 -4.40 -1.91 11.23
N MET A 165 -5.04 -2.43 10.17
CA MET A 165 -4.95 -3.85 9.81
C MET A 165 -3.51 -4.28 9.48
N ILE A 166 -2.76 -3.42 8.78
CA ILE A 166 -1.39 -3.72 8.35
C ILE A 166 -0.39 -3.55 9.50
N THR A 167 -0.56 -2.53 10.36
CA THR A 167 0.45 -2.19 11.40
C THR A 167 0.22 -2.88 12.74
N ASN A 168 -1.00 -3.36 13.01
CA ASN A 168 -1.34 -3.97 14.30
C ASN A 168 -0.67 -5.33 14.51
N ALA A 169 -0.65 -6.17 13.48
CA ALA A 169 -0.02 -7.50 13.51
C ALA A 169 0.59 -7.81 12.14
N SER A 170 1.58 -8.72 12.11
CA SER A 170 2.10 -9.24 10.85
C SER A 170 0.99 -9.96 10.06
N PRO A 171 1.00 -9.94 8.71
CA PRO A 171 -0.09 -10.53 7.93
C PRO A 171 -0.38 -12.00 8.24
N TRP A 172 0.63 -12.79 8.58
CA TRP A 172 0.50 -14.21 8.93
C TRP A 172 0.07 -14.47 10.36
N ASP A 173 0.03 -13.45 11.22
CA ASP A 173 -0.45 -13.57 12.59
C ASP A 173 -1.96 -13.29 12.66
N ASN A 174 -2.61 -13.90 13.67
CA ASN A 174 -4.00 -13.57 13.94
C ASN A 174 -4.11 -12.16 14.51
N ILE A 175 -4.94 -11.33 13.90
CA ILE A 175 -5.21 -9.97 14.38
C ILE A 175 -6.40 -9.98 15.35
N LYS A 176 -6.21 -9.43 16.55
CA LYS A 176 -7.31 -9.08 17.46
C LYS A 176 -7.85 -7.73 17.07
N PHE A 177 -8.98 -7.75 16.39
CA PHE A 177 -9.60 -6.53 15.86
C PHE A 177 -10.31 -5.75 16.97
N ASP A 178 -9.88 -4.51 17.18
CA ASP A 178 -10.47 -3.57 18.13
C ASP A 178 -10.72 -2.23 17.43
N ILE A 179 -11.96 -1.77 17.45
CA ILE A 179 -12.37 -0.49 16.87
C ILE A 179 -11.62 0.69 17.53
N ASP A 180 -11.35 0.61 18.83
CA ASP A 180 -10.60 1.64 19.55
C ASP A 180 -9.17 1.81 18.98
N GLY A 181 -8.58 0.74 18.45
CA GLY A 181 -7.29 0.77 17.77
C GLY A 181 -7.32 1.57 16.46
N ILE A 182 -8.42 1.52 15.72
CA ILE A 182 -8.60 2.33 14.50
C ILE A 182 -8.68 3.81 14.86
N GLU A 183 -9.44 4.15 15.91
CA GLU A 183 -9.54 5.52 16.42
C GLU A 183 -8.17 6.04 16.89
N GLU A 184 -7.39 5.19 17.54
CA GLU A 184 -6.03 5.51 17.96
C GLU A 184 -5.12 5.82 16.78
N VAL A 185 -5.12 4.99 15.73
CA VAL A 185 -4.38 5.20 14.49
C VAL A 185 -4.81 6.50 13.82
N ARG A 186 -6.12 6.72 13.68
CA ARG A 186 -6.67 7.95 13.10
C ARG A 186 -6.16 9.19 13.84
N ARG A 187 -6.19 9.16 15.16
CA ARG A 187 -5.78 10.29 16.00
C ARG A 187 -4.27 10.46 16.08
N LYS A 188 -3.54 9.37 16.35
CA LYS A 188 -2.09 9.45 16.62
C LYS A 188 -1.25 9.55 15.37
N PHE A 189 -1.58 8.81 14.30
CA PHE A 189 -0.80 8.82 13.07
C PHE A 189 -1.36 9.85 12.07
N PHE A 190 -2.57 9.64 11.55
CA PHE A 190 -3.14 10.56 10.55
C PHE A 190 -3.34 11.97 11.09
N GLY A 191 -3.83 12.11 12.34
CA GLY A 191 -3.98 13.40 12.99
C GLY A 191 -2.66 14.14 13.19
N THR A 192 -1.58 13.42 13.51
CA THR A 192 -0.25 14.01 13.66
C THR A 192 0.32 14.45 12.30
N LEU A 193 0.20 13.60 11.28
CA LEU A 193 0.63 13.92 9.92
C LEU A 193 -0.16 15.12 9.36
N TYR A 194 -1.49 15.13 9.53
CA TYR A 194 -2.35 16.24 9.15
C TYR A 194 -1.95 17.56 9.85
N ASN A 195 -1.70 17.53 11.16
CA ASN A 195 -1.25 18.71 11.88
C ASN A 195 0.13 19.20 11.44
N THR A 196 1.02 18.29 11.07
CA THR A 196 2.35 18.60 10.53
C THR A 196 2.23 19.26 9.17
N TYR A 197 1.41 18.71 8.28
CA TYR A 197 1.10 19.30 6.98
C TYR A 197 0.39 20.67 7.14
N SER A 198 -0.61 20.77 8.00
CA SER A 198 -1.34 22.02 8.22
C SER A 198 -0.42 23.13 8.76
N PHE A 199 0.53 22.79 9.63
CA PHE A 199 1.56 23.71 10.07
C PHE A 199 2.41 24.19 8.90
N PHE A 200 2.91 23.28 8.07
CA PHE A 200 3.67 23.59 6.86
C PHE A 200 2.87 24.50 5.93
N ALA A 201 1.67 24.08 5.54
CA ALA A 201 0.83 24.78 4.58
C ALA A 201 0.46 26.20 5.05
N LEU A 202 0.14 26.35 6.34
CA LEU A 202 -0.17 27.67 6.92
C LEU A 202 0.97 28.67 6.70
N TYR A 203 2.18 28.30 7.08
CA TYR A 203 3.32 29.21 7.00
C TYR A 203 3.85 29.33 5.58
N ALA A 204 3.86 28.26 4.79
CA ALA A 204 4.21 28.31 3.37
C ALA A 204 3.34 29.29 2.60
N ASN A 205 2.02 29.29 2.83
CA ASN A 205 1.09 30.23 2.21
C ASN A 205 1.31 31.67 2.69
N VAL A 206 1.59 31.90 3.97
CA VAL A 206 1.88 33.23 4.51
C VAL A 206 3.17 33.82 3.93
N ASP A 207 4.20 33.00 3.80
CA ASP A 207 5.51 33.42 3.32
C ASP A 207 5.67 33.32 1.78
N GLY A 208 4.67 32.75 1.08
CA GLY A 208 4.70 32.56 -0.38
C GLY A 208 5.73 31.53 -0.84
N PHE A 209 5.97 30.49 -0.03
CA PHE A 209 6.89 29.41 -0.42
C PHE A 209 6.24 28.51 -1.48
N ASP A 210 6.84 28.45 -2.66
CA ASP A 210 6.41 27.66 -3.82
C ASP A 210 7.49 26.72 -4.37
N TYR A 211 8.62 26.64 -3.68
CA TYR A 211 9.81 25.87 -4.06
C TYR A 211 10.48 26.38 -5.37
N SER A 212 10.28 27.61 -5.76
CA SER A 212 10.96 28.21 -6.93
C SER A 212 12.43 28.55 -6.68
N ASP A 213 12.82 28.72 -5.42
CA ASP A 213 14.19 28.93 -5.03
C ASP A 213 15.04 27.66 -5.17
N PRO A 214 16.33 27.77 -5.55
CA PRO A 214 17.25 26.64 -5.59
C PRO A 214 17.36 25.94 -4.24
N ASP A 215 17.64 24.64 -4.27
CA ASP A 215 17.90 23.88 -3.04
C ASP A 215 19.06 24.46 -2.25
N VAL A 216 18.86 24.66 -0.96
CA VAL A 216 19.95 25.01 -0.05
C VAL A 216 20.96 23.86 -0.02
N GLU A 217 22.23 24.20 -0.28
CA GLU A 217 23.33 23.23 -0.30
C GLU A 217 23.38 22.41 1.00
N TRP A 218 23.68 21.13 0.91
CA TRP A 218 23.75 20.22 2.06
C TRP A 218 24.65 20.74 3.19
N SER A 219 25.80 21.29 2.83
CA SER A 219 26.79 21.86 3.78
C SER A 219 26.31 23.07 4.54
N LYS A 220 25.37 23.83 3.96
CA LYS A 220 24.79 25.04 4.56
C LYS A 220 23.56 24.75 5.41
N ARG A 221 22.97 23.56 5.27
CA ARG A 221 21.81 23.17 6.07
C ARG A 221 22.22 23.01 7.56
N PRO A 222 21.44 23.54 8.50
CA PRO A 222 21.62 23.28 9.92
C PRO A 222 21.69 21.78 10.25
N GLU A 223 22.39 21.42 11.31
CA GLU A 223 22.55 20.01 11.72
C GLU A 223 21.21 19.30 11.92
N ILE A 224 20.19 19.99 12.41
CA ILE A 224 18.85 19.46 12.61
C ILE A 224 18.13 19.13 11.29
N ASP A 225 18.37 19.90 10.22
CA ASP A 225 17.83 19.63 8.89
C ASP A 225 18.54 18.41 8.28
N ARG A 226 19.88 18.37 8.39
CA ARG A 226 20.68 17.23 7.94
C ARG A 226 20.32 15.94 8.67
N TRP A 227 20.07 16.03 9.97
CA TRP A 227 19.59 14.89 10.75
C TRP A 227 18.28 14.31 10.25
N ILE A 228 17.25 15.14 10.11
CA ILE A 228 15.93 14.61 9.69
C ILE A 228 15.95 14.09 8.24
N LEU A 229 16.75 14.71 7.36
CA LEU A 229 16.94 14.24 5.99
C LEU A 229 17.78 12.96 5.93
N SER A 230 18.78 12.79 6.79
CA SER A 230 19.50 11.52 6.95
C SER A 230 18.55 10.41 7.39
N LEU A 231 17.77 10.67 8.43
CA LEU A 231 16.80 9.71 8.95
C LEU A 231 15.70 9.38 7.93
N LEU A 232 15.29 10.36 7.10
CA LEU A 232 14.36 10.14 5.99
C LEU A 232 14.95 9.19 4.94
N ASN A 233 16.23 9.37 4.56
CA ASN A 233 16.91 8.46 3.63
C ASN A 233 17.06 7.05 4.22
N SER A 234 17.35 6.94 5.52
CA SER A 234 17.35 5.67 6.23
C SER A 234 15.97 5.01 6.22
N LEU A 235 14.90 5.79 6.44
CA LEU A 235 13.52 5.31 6.37
C LEU A 235 13.18 4.78 4.98
N VAL A 236 13.52 5.51 3.90
CA VAL A 236 13.28 5.06 2.52
C VAL A 236 13.97 3.72 2.26
N LYS A 237 15.24 3.60 2.65
CA LYS A 237 16.01 2.35 2.53
C LYS A 237 15.37 1.19 3.28
N ASP A 238 14.96 1.43 4.52
CA ASP A 238 14.34 0.41 5.37
C ASP A 238 12.96 -0.01 4.85
N VAL A 239 12.12 0.95 4.44
CA VAL A 239 10.77 0.67 3.91
C VAL A 239 10.85 -0.10 2.59
N ASP A 240 11.75 0.29 1.69
CA ASP A 240 12.00 -0.43 0.44
C ASP A 240 12.39 -1.90 0.74
N GLY A 241 13.37 -2.11 1.61
CA GLY A 241 13.79 -3.45 2.03
C GLY A 241 12.67 -4.26 2.72
N TYR A 242 11.83 -3.61 3.52
CA TYR A 242 10.70 -4.31 4.15
C TYR A 242 9.62 -4.70 3.14
N LEU A 243 9.31 -3.85 2.17
CA LEU A 243 8.32 -4.17 1.15
C LEU A 243 8.84 -5.27 0.20
N GLU A 244 10.12 -5.23 -0.17
CA GLU A 244 10.76 -6.30 -0.94
C GLU A 244 10.73 -7.65 -0.21
N ALA A 245 10.84 -7.63 1.12
CA ALA A 245 10.76 -8.81 1.96
C ALA A 245 9.32 -9.23 2.34
N TYR A 246 8.30 -8.59 1.78
CA TYR A 246 6.88 -8.80 2.14
C TYR A 246 6.56 -8.55 3.63
N GLU A 247 7.22 -7.58 4.23
CA GLU A 247 7.08 -7.17 5.64
C GLU A 247 6.33 -5.82 5.80
N PRO A 248 5.10 -5.68 5.29
CA PRO A 248 4.40 -4.39 5.26
C PRO A 248 4.13 -3.82 6.66
N THR A 249 4.03 -4.68 7.67
CA THR A 249 3.86 -4.26 9.07
C THR A 249 5.05 -3.45 9.55
N ARG A 250 6.26 -3.90 9.25
CA ARG A 250 7.50 -3.19 9.62
C ARG A 250 7.60 -1.87 8.86
N ALA A 251 7.27 -1.87 7.57
CA ALA A 251 7.22 -0.66 6.75
C ALA A 251 6.27 0.39 7.35
N GLY A 252 5.01 0.02 7.61
CA GLY A 252 4.02 0.95 8.15
C GLY A 252 4.36 1.47 9.56
N ARG A 253 4.96 0.63 10.43
CA ARG A 253 5.44 1.05 11.76
C ARG A 253 6.59 2.03 11.65
N ALA A 254 7.59 1.77 10.80
CA ALA A 254 8.72 2.67 10.59
C ALA A 254 8.27 4.05 10.10
N ILE A 255 7.31 4.10 9.16
CA ILE A 255 6.71 5.36 8.71
C ILE A 255 5.99 6.07 9.87
N SER A 256 5.22 5.34 10.69
CA SER A 256 4.51 5.92 11.83
C SER A 256 5.45 6.51 12.87
N ASP A 257 6.53 5.80 13.20
CA ASP A 257 7.54 6.23 14.17
C ASP A 257 8.29 7.47 13.66
N PHE A 258 8.67 7.49 12.38
CA PHE A 258 9.30 8.66 11.77
C PHE A 258 8.38 9.90 11.85
N VAL A 259 7.11 9.77 11.47
CA VAL A 259 6.16 10.89 11.46
C VAL A 259 5.89 11.40 12.89
N ASN A 260 5.61 10.49 13.82
CA ASN A 260 5.22 10.87 15.17
C ASN A 260 6.40 11.35 16.01
N ASP A 261 7.44 10.54 16.08
CA ASP A 261 8.51 10.75 17.05
C ASP A 261 9.59 11.69 16.53
N ASN A 262 9.95 11.59 15.25
CA ASN A 262 11.03 12.38 14.69
C ASN A 262 10.56 13.65 14.00
N LEU A 263 9.63 13.54 13.03
CA LEU A 263 9.21 14.69 12.24
C LEU A 263 8.37 15.67 13.06
N SER A 264 7.28 15.22 13.68
CA SER A 264 6.35 16.09 14.41
C SER A 264 6.89 16.50 15.77
N ASN A 265 7.24 15.52 16.63
CA ASN A 265 7.59 15.77 18.04
C ASN A 265 8.96 16.37 18.23
N TRP A 266 9.88 16.18 17.27
CA TRP A 266 11.22 16.75 17.35
C TRP A 266 11.47 17.80 16.29
N TYR A 267 11.50 17.45 15.02
CA TYR A 267 11.87 18.40 13.96
C TYR A 267 10.96 19.63 13.96
N VAL A 268 9.67 19.46 13.75
CA VAL A 268 8.70 20.58 13.68
C VAL A 268 8.66 21.33 15.00
N ARG A 269 8.56 20.60 16.11
CA ARG A 269 8.45 21.22 17.44
C ARG A 269 9.63 22.13 17.80
N LEU A 270 10.86 21.71 17.47
CA LEU A 270 12.07 22.47 17.78
C LEU A 270 12.31 23.63 16.81
N ASN A 271 11.81 23.50 15.57
CA ASN A 271 12.06 24.47 14.50
C ASN A 271 10.92 25.48 14.30
N ARG A 272 9.85 25.48 15.09
CA ARG A 272 8.71 26.40 14.93
C ARG A 272 9.10 27.86 14.78
N ARG A 273 10.12 28.32 15.50
CA ARG A 273 10.58 29.71 15.45
C ARG A 273 11.18 30.08 14.11
N ARG A 274 11.73 29.15 13.35
CA ARG A 274 12.27 29.40 12.00
C ARG A 274 11.17 29.76 11.02
N PHE A 275 9.95 29.24 11.20
CA PHE A 275 8.78 29.52 10.38
C PHE A 275 8.08 30.82 10.80
N TRP A 276 8.19 31.27 12.06
CA TRP A 276 7.48 32.43 12.58
C TRP A 276 8.16 33.76 12.25
N GLY A 277 9.44 33.77 11.89
CA GLY A 277 10.18 34.98 11.60
C GLY A 277 9.71 35.68 10.32
N GLY A 278 9.84 36.99 10.23
CA GLY A 278 9.59 37.74 8.98
C GLY A 278 10.73 37.58 7.99
N GLY A 279 10.38 37.60 6.68
CA GLY A 279 11.34 37.50 5.58
C GLY A 279 11.90 36.08 5.36
N MET A 280 12.19 35.76 4.08
CA MET A 280 12.78 34.48 3.68
C MET A 280 14.30 34.57 3.82
N THR A 281 14.85 33.93 4.85
CA THR A 281 16.29 33.74 5.03
C THR A 281 16.72 32.38 4.52
N GLU A 282 18.02 32.16 4.24
CA GLU A 282 18.54 30.85 3.82
C GLU A 282 18.21 29.75 4.86
N ASP A 283 18.27 30.07 6.14
CA ASP A 283 17.89 29.14 7.22
C ASP A 283 16.38 28.80 7.17
N LYS A 284 15.53 29.78 6.95
CA LYS A 284 14.08 29.57 6.83
C LYS A 284 13.74 28.78 5.56
N LEU A 285 14.38 29.11 4.44
CA LEU A 285 14.25 28.36 3.18
C LEU A 285 14.66 26.90 3.36
N SER A 286 15.79 26.66 4.02
CA SER A 286 16.24 25.29 4.38
C SER A 286 15.18 24.53 5.18
N ALA A 287 14.52 25.20 6.14
CA ALA A 287 13.46 24.56 6.93
C ALA A 287 12.24 24.20 6.08
N TYR A 288 11.79 25.09 5.19
CA TYR A 288 10.67 24.80 4.27
C TYR A 288 10.99 23.65 3.32
N GLN A 289 12.14 23.70 2.65
CA GLN A 289 12.55 22.65 1.72
C GLN A 289 12.69 21.29 2.42
N THR A 290 13.24 21.29 3.64
CA THR A 290 13.39 20.06 4.44
C THR A 290 12.03 19.48 4.83
N LEU A 291 11.10 20.30 5.33
CA LEU A 291 9.78 19.82 5.76
C LEU A 291 8.94 19.38 4.57
N TYR A 292 9.00 20.11 3.43
CA TYR A 292 8.36 19.70 2.18
C TYR A 292 8.85 18.33 1.73
N THR A 293 10.18 18.13 1.66
CA THR A 293 10.79 16.85 1.27
C THR A 293 10.34 15.71 2.18
N CYS A 294 10.27 15.94 3.49
CA CYS A 294 9.76 14.92 4.41
C CYS A 294 8.29 14.56 4.14
N LEU A 295 7.43 15.56 3.94
CA LEU A 295 5.99 15.34 3.72
C LEU A 295 5.73 14.64 2.38
N GLU A 296 6.38 15.07 1.30
CA GLU A 296 6.27 14.46 -0.02
C GLU A 296 6.74 12.99 0.00
N THR A 297 7.92 12.74 0.58
CA THR A 297 8.46 11.38 0.67
C THR A 297 7.56 10.48 1.52
N VAL A 298 7.05 10.98 2.66
CA VAL A 298 6.10 10.22 3.50
C VAL A 298 4.81 9.89 2.72
N ALA A 299 4.28 10.83 1.93
CA ALA A 299 3.11 10.58 1.08
C ALA A 299 3.38 9.42 0.10
N LYS A 300 4.53 9.43 -0.59
CA LYS A 300 4.92 8.35 -1.51
C LYS A 300 5.12 7.01 -0.77
N LEU A 301 5.80 7.00 0.38
CA LEU A 301 6.05 5.77 1.15
C LEU A 301 4.78 5.14 1.72
N MET A 302 3.80 5.96 2.13
CA MET A 302 2.56 5.44 2.73
C MET A 302 1.49 5.05 1.70
N ALA A 303 1.62 5.47 0.44
CA ALA A 303 0.63 5.28 -0.61
C ALA A 303 0.18 3.82 -0.80
N PRO A 304 1.05 2.80 -0.76
CA PRO A 304 0.61 1.40 -0.88
C PRO A 304 -0.35 0.95 0.23
N ILE A 305 -0.27 1.53 1.42
CA ILE A 305 -1.09 1.15 2.59
C ILE A 305 -2.28 2.08 2.75
N ALA A 306 -2.07 3.40 2.64
CA ALA A 306 -3.07 4.46 2.84
C ALA A 306 -3.23 5.31 1.57
N PRO A 307 -3.84 4.75 0.50
CA PRO A 307 -3.81 5.32 -0.84
C PRO A 307 -4.52 6.68 -0.96
N PHE A 308 -5.64 6.88 -0.25
CA PHE A 308 -6.46 8.08 -0.45
C PHE A 308 -5.87 9.31 0.24
N TYR A 309 -5.43 9.15 1.48
CA TYR A 309 -4.81 10.25 2.22
C TYR A 309 -3.44 10.61 1.64
N ALA A 310 -2.68 9.61 1.22
CA ALA A 310 -1.39 9.80 0.57
C ALA A 310 -1.52 10.61 -0.72
N ASP A 311 -2.51 10.26 -1.53
CA ASP A 311 -2.78 10.95 -2.80
C ASP A 311 -3.18 12.41 -2.56
N GLN A 312 -4.11 12.64 -1.63
CA GLN A 312 -4.54 14.00 -1.29
C GLN A 312 -3.36 14.86 -0.78
N LEU A 313 -2.56 14.31 0.15
CA LEU A 313 -1.40 15.02 0.69
C LEU A 313 -0.37 15.35 -0.40
N PHE A 314 -0.10 14.38 -1.28
CA PHE A 314 0.82 14.56 -2.39
C PHE A 314 0.33 15.63 -3.37
N LEU A 315 -0.93 15.55 -3.79
CA LEU A 315 -1.53 16.51 -4.72
C LEU A 315 -1.55 17.93 -4.14
N ASP A 316 -1.86 18.08 -2.85
CA ASP A 316 -1.82 19.39 -2.18
C ASP A 316 -0.40 20.00 -2.18
N LEU A 317 0.65 19.18 -2.06
CA LEU A 317 2.03 19.63 -2.07
C LEU A 317 2.50 19.99 -3.49
N VAL A 318 2.25 19.13 -4.47
CA VAL A 318 2.77 19.31 -5.83
C VAL A 318 1.99 20.33 -6.65
N ALA A 319 0.71 20.58 -6.33
CA ALA A 319 -0.12 21.58 -7.01
C ALA A 319 0.47 23.00 -6.92
N VAL A 320 1.17 23.31 -5.82
CA VAL A 320 1.80 24.61 -5.60
C VAL A 320 3.21 24.66 -6.18
N THR A 321 3.97 23.58 -6.00
CA THR A 321 5.40 23.58 -6.34
C THR A 321 5.69 23.15 -7.77
N GLY A 322 4.79 22.40 -8.41
CA GLY A 322 4.99 21.88 -9.77
C GLY A 322 6.20 20.94 -9.92
N ARG A 323 6.75 20.40 -8.82
CA ARG A 323 7.96 19.56 -8.84
C ARG A 323 7.72 18.19 -9.47
N GLU A 324 6.50 17.70 -9.40
CA GLU A 324 6.06 16.46 -10.02
C GLU A 324 4.94 16.76 -11.02
N ASN A 325 5.01 16.17 -12.19
CA ASN A 325 4.00 16.35 -13.24
C ASN A 325 3.23 15.05 -13.44
N VAL A 326 2.60 14.57 -12.37
CA VAL A 326 1.76 13.38 -12.37
C VAL A 326 0.41 13.67 -11.72
N GLU A 327 -0.63 13.00 -12.18
CA GLU A 327 -2.02 13.23 -11.74
C GLU A 327 -2.33 12.58 -10.37
N SER A 328 -1.45 11.72 -9.87
CA SER A 328 -1.65 10.98 -8.62
C SER A 328 -0.31 10.51 -8.07
N VAL A 329 -0.20 10.38 -6.75
CA VAL A 329 0.95 9.74 -6.09
C VAL A 329 1.19 8.32 -6.60
N HIS A 330 0.14 7.64 -7.02
CA HIS A 330 0.19 6.27 -7.54
C HIS A 330 0.82 6.16 -8.95
N LEU A 331 1.02 7.28 -9.62
CA LEU A 331 1.70 7.40 -10.90
C LEU A 331 3.13 7.96 -10.77
N SER A 332 3.54 8.31 -9.54
CA SER A 332 4.91 8.74 -9.25
C SER A 332 5.82 7.55 -8.97
N ASP A 333 7.11 7.76 -9.15
CA ASP A 333 8.11 6.75 -8.78
C ASP A 333 8.19 6.59 -7.26
N PHE A 334 8.46 5.34 -6.83
CA PHE A 334 8.75 5.07 -5.42
C PHE A 334 10.05 5.79 -5.02
N PRO A 335 10.12 6.36 -3.80
CA PRO A 335 11.30 7.12 -3.39
C PRO A 335 12.58 6.29 -3.39
N VAL A 336 13.67 6.89 -3.88
CA VAL A 336 15.00 6.30 -3.85
C VAL A 336 15.84 7.03 -2.81
N TYR A 337 16.51 6.28 -1.95
CA TYR A 337 17.40 6.86 -0.94
C TYR A 337 18.76 7.27 -1.53
N ASP A 338 19.36 8.30 -0.96
CA ASP A 338 20.70 8.76 -1.25
C ASP A 338 21.65 8.36 -0.10
N GLU A 339 22.43 7.31 -0.32
CA GLU A 339 23.36 6.79 0.70
C GLU A 339 24.35 7.86 1.19
N SER A 340 24.72 8.82 0.35
CA SER A 340 25.67 9.90 0.71
C SER A 340 25.09 10.87 1.75
N LYS A 341 23.76 10.89 1.93
CA LYS A 341 23.06 11.72 2.91
C LYS A 341 22.77 11.01 4.21
N ILE A 342 23.07 9.71 4.31
CA ILE A 342 22.86 8.92 5.53
C ILE A 342 24.06 9.11 6.46
N ASP A 343 23.87 9.81 7.57
CA ASP A 343 24.86 10.00 8.64
C ASP A 343 24.41 9.26 9.91
N LYS A 344 24.80 8.00 10.02
CA LYS A 344 24.42 7.15 11.17
C LYS A 344 24.92 7.70 12.50
N ASN A 345 26.09 8.34 12.53
CA ASN A 345 26.60 8.95 13.77
C ASN A 345 25.70 10.12 14.23
N LEU A 346 25.20 10.92 13.29
CA LEU A 346 24.27 12.00 13.60
C LEU A 346 22.92 11.46 14.07
N GLU A 347 22.41 10.41 13.41
CA GLU A 347 21.16 9.73 13.81
C GLU A 347 21.27 9.17 15.25
N GLU A 348 22.36 8.47 15.57
CA GLU A 348 22.61 7.91 16.91
C GLU A 348 22.74 8.99 18.00
N ARG A 349 23.47 10.08 17.71
CA ARG A 349 23.57 11.21 18.65
C ARG A 349 22.22 11.85 18.95
N MET A 350 21.40 12.03 17.91
CA MET A 350 20.06 12.59 18.08
C MET A 350 19.12 11.62 18.79
N GLN A 351 19.21 10.32 18.52
CA GLN A 351 18.46 9.30 19.27
C GLN A 351 18.83 9.33 20.76
N MET A 352 20.11 9.41 21.08
CA MET A 352 20.57 9.55 22.47
C MET A 352 20.02 10.81 23.12
N ALA A 353 20.00 11.95 22.40
CA ALA A 353 19.43 13.20 22.91
C ALA A 353 17.91 13.06 23.19
N GLN A 354 17.18 12.36 22.34
CA GLN A 354 15.76 12.04 22.51
C GLN A 354 15.54 11.17 23.76
N ASP A 355 16.32 10.11 23.90
CA ASP A 355 16.23 9.16 25.03
C ASP A 355 16.52 9.83 26.35
N VAL A 356 17.61 10.60 26.42
CA VAL A 356 17.99 11.38 27.63
C VAL A 356 16.88 12.38 27.99
N SER A 357 16.37 13.11 26.99
CA SER A 357 15.26 14.06 27.22
C SER A 357 14.01 13.37 27.76
N SER A 358 13.66 12.22 27.20
CA SER A 358 12.50 11.41 27.63
C SER A 358 12.69 10.88 29.05
N MET A 359 13.88 10.38 29.38
CA MET A 359 14.20 9.94 30.75
C MET A 359 14.15 11.07 31.76
N VAL A 360 14.68 12.25 31.44
CA VAL A 360 14.63 13.43 32.31
C VAL A 360 13.17 13.86 32.54
N LEU A 361 12.35 13.88 31.49
CA LEU A 361 10.92 14.20 31.62
C LEU A 361 10.16 13.17 32.46
N ALA A 362 10.48 11.89 32.33
CA ALA A 362 9.89 10.84 33.15
C ALA A 362 10.30 10.97 34.63
N LEU A 363 11.57 11.25 34.91
CA LEU A 363 12.05 11.48 36.27
C LEU A 363 11.39 12.72 36.90
N ARG A 364 11.30 13.84 36.16
CA ARG A 364 10.61 15.05 36.62
C ARG A 364 9.14 14.75 36.97
N ARG A 365 8.44 13.98 36.15
CA ARG A 365 7.08 13.55 36.42
C ARG A 365 6.98 12.71 37.68
N LYS A 366 7.89 11.76 37.88
CA LYS A 366 7.92 10.87 39.04
C LYS A 366 8.06 11.64 40.36
N VAL A 367 8.85 12.71 40.37
CA VAL A 367 9.09 13.56 41.57
C VAL A 367 8.29 14.89 41.57
N ASN A 368 7.33 15.00 40.64
CA ASN A 368 6.43 16.14 40.49
C ASN A 368 7.13 17.50 40.30
N ILE A 369 8.29 17.53 39.62
CA ILE A 369 9.00 18.76 39.25
C ILE A 369 8.45 19.26 37.92
N LYS A 370 8.04 20.52 37.85
CA LYS A 370 7.56 21.15 36.60
C LYS A 370 8.65 21.17 35.52
N VAL A 371 8.28 20.91 34.26
CA VAL A 371 9.23 20.87 33.15
C VAL A 371 10.00 22.19 33.01
N ARG A 372 9.37 23.34 33.25
CA ARG A 372 9.99 24.67 33.14
C ARG A 372 10.82 25.08 34.35
N GLN A 373 10.81 24.30 35.44
CA GLN A 373 11.65 24.59 36.60
C GLN A 373 13.13 24.26 36.24
N PRO A 374 14.03 25.26 36.29
CA PRO A 374 15.42 24.99 36.04
C PRO A 374 16.03 24.09 37.14
N LEU A 375 16.90 23.21 36.77
CA LEU A 375 17.73 22.38 37.66
C LEU A 375 19.19 22.61 37.31
N HIS A 376 20.04 22.58 38.32
CA HIS A 376 21.46 22.90 38.17
C HIS A 376 22.25 21.78 37.48
N THR A 377 21.89 20.51 37.70
CA THR A 377 22.70 19.37 37.27
C THR A 377 21.81 18.24 36.75
N VAL A 378 22.23 17.61 35.65
CA VAL A 378 21.71 16.33 35.16
C VAL A 378 22.86 15.32 35.30
N MET A 379 22.64 14.23 36.03
CA MET A 379 23.59 13.12 36.13
C MET A 379 23.13 12.01 35.18
N ILE A 380 24.04 11.60 34.30
CA ILE A 380 23.83 10.49 33.34
C ILE A 380 24.77 9.38 33.78
N PRO A 381 24.32 8.15 34.04
CA PRO A 381 25.14 7.02 34.44
C PRO A 381 26.11 6.59 33.37
#